data_53898edd175acf25072c035de4075205
#
_entry.id   53898edd175acf25072c035de4075205
#
_cell.length_a   1.000
_cell.length_b   1.000
_cell.length_c   1.000
_cell.angle_alpha   90.00
_cell.angle_beta   90.00
_cell.angle_gamma   90.00
#
_symmetry.space_group_name_H-M   'P 1'
#
loop_
_entity.id
_entity.type
_entity.pdbx_description
1 polymer ?
#
loop_
_entity_poly.entity_id
_entity_poly.type
_entity_poly.pdbx_seq_one_letter_code
_entity_poly.pdbx_strand_id
1 'polypeptide(L)'
;LGGIDILYNNAGVGVMPINLGVADDKHFEGAKYEMDINYLAVIRLNNLFLNMLKSREEGAIINTTSVLSYVPSLLEATYSASKTALAFYTKSLREHLRIAADSNLKVFELLPPAVDTELIAHREGKKMSTEKLIQGLIAALQKDQYTIRMGYTGAVYYLNRLFPKLAFGLVNPKKSEKHL
;
A
#
# COMPACT_ATOMS: atom_id res chain seq x y z
N LEU A 1 -8.98 28.37 -0.12
CA LEU A 1 -8.55 27.37 0.85
C LEU A 1 -7.10 27.67 1.23
N GLY A 2 -6.80 27.80 2.54
CA GLY A 2 -5.49 28.22 3.04
C GLY A 2 -4.38 27.17 2.96
N GLY A 3 -4.61 26.01 2.35
CA GLY A 3 -3.67 24.91 2.21
C GLY A 3 -4.23 23.58 2.72
N ILE A 4 -3.38 22.55 2.76
CA ILE A 4 -3.69 21.23 3.32
C ILE A 4 -2.67 20.88 4.39
N ASP A 5 -3.09 20.15 5.40
CA ASP A 5 -2.24 19.66 6.49
C ASP A 5 -1.97 18.16 6.33
N ILE A 6 -2.88 17.42 5.69
CA ILE A 6 -2.76 15.98 5.46
C ILE A 6 -3.01 15.67 3.97
N LEU A 7 -2.06 14.96 3.36
CA LEU A 7 -2.22 14.32 2.06
C LEU A 7 -2.40 12.82 2.25
N TYR A 8 -3.61 12.33 1.98
CA TYR A 8 -3.92 10.91 2.08
C TYR A 8 -4.01 10.25 0.70
N ASN A 9 -2.93 9.59 0.28
CA ASN A 9 -2.84 8.82 -0.95
C ASN A 9 -3.47 7.44 -0.75
N ASN A 10 -4.77 7.37 -0.94
CA ASN A 10 -5.57 6.15 -0.74
C ASN A 10 -6.03 5.51 -2.06
N ALA A 11 -6.19 6.29 -3.13
CA ALA A 11 -6.59 5.76 -4.42
C ALA A 11 -5.69 4.59 -4.86
N GLY A 12 -6.31 3.57 -5.41
CA GLY A 12 -5.59 2.40 -5.89
C GLY A 12 -6.47 1.55 -6.78
N VAL A 13 -5.85 0.87 -7.73
CA VAL A 13 -6.50 -0.04 -8.68
C VAL A 13 -5.79 -1.38 -8.69
N GLY A 14 -6.54 -2.43 -9.05
CA GLY A 14 -6.04 -3.76 -9.35
C GLY A 14 -6.66 -4.22 -10.67
N VAL A 15 -5.87 -4.82 -11.52
CA VAL A 15 -6.38 -5.47 -12.74
C VAL A 15 -6.89 -6.88 -12.44
N MET A 16 -7.62 -7.45 -13.39
CA MET A 16 -8.08 -8.84 -13.28
C MET A 16 -6.89 -9.79 -13.14
N PRO A 17 -7.09 -10.94 -12.48
CA PRO A 17 -6.04 -11.95 -12.36
C PRO A 17 -5.45 -12.30 -13.71
N ILE A 18 -4.12 -12.38 -13.78
CA ILE A 18 -3.37 -12.71 -14.98
C ILE A 18 -2.40 -13.86 -14.71
N ASN A 19 -2.23 -14.74 -15.66
CA ASN A 19 -1.21 -15.77 -15.60
C ASN A 19 0.06 -15.29 -16.30
N LEU A 20 1.05 -14.86 -15.50
CA LEU A 20 2.32 -14.37 -16.03
C LEU A 20 3.14 -15.46 -16.77
N GLY A 21 2.76 -16.73 -16.65
CA GLY A 21 3.36 -17.85 -17.41
C GLY A 21 2.84 -17.98 -18.86
N VAL A 22 1.85 -17.15 -19.23
CA VAL A 22 1.28 -17.11 -20.58
C VAL A 22 1.53 -15.74 -21.19
N ALA A 23 2.07 -15.69 -22.41
CA ALA A 23 2.29 -14.44 -23.10
C ALA A 23 0.95 -13.80 -23.51
N ASP A 24 0.70 -12.57 -23.03
CA ASP A 24 -0.48 -11.77 -23.35
C ASP A 24 -0.09 -10.27 -23.25
N ASP A 25 -0.31 -9.53 -24.33
CA ASP A 25 0.00 -8.09 -24.41
C ASP A 25 -0.74 -7.27 -23.33
N LYS A 26 -1.90 -7.75 -22.87
CA LYS A 26 -2.66 -7.12 -21.77
C LYS A 26 -1.94 -7.10 -20.45
N HIS A 27 -0.93 -7.98 -20.23
CA HIS A 27 -0.12 -7.97 -19.02
C HIS A 27 0.63 -6.65 -18.86
N PHE A 28 1.25 -6.17 -19.96
CA PHE A 28 1.98 -4.91 -19.92
C PHE A 28 1.06 -3.72 -19.68
N GLU A 29 -0.07 -3.65 -20.38
CA GLU A 29 -1.05 -2.57 -20.23
C GLU A 29 -1.64 -2.54 -18.79
N GLY A 30 -1.99 -3.70 -18.25
CA GLY A 30 -2.45 -3.82 -16.87
C GLY A 30 -1.41 -3.39 -15.84
N ALA A 31 -0.17 -3.86 -15.99
CA ALA A 31 0.93 -3.48 -15.11
C ALA A 31 1.22 -1.98 -15.19
N LYS A 32 1.21 -1.40 -16.40
CA LYS A 32 1.38 0.03 -16.61
C LYS A 32 0.29 0.83 -15.92
N TYR A 33 -0.98 0.45 -16.08
CA TYR A 33 -2.12 1.11 -15.45
C TYR A 33 -2.02 1.09 -13.92
N GLU A 34 -1.69 -0.06 -13.32
CA GLU A 34 -1.48 -0.17 -11.88
C GLU A 34 -0.29 0.68 -11.41
N MET A 35 0.82 0.68 -12.12
CA MET A 35 2.00 1.50 -11.79
C MET A 35 1.70 3.00 -11.90
N ASP A 36 0.99 3.42 -12.92
CA ASP A 36 0.62 4.82 -13.13
C ASP A 36 -0.22 5.35 -11.94
N ILE A 37 -1.20 4.58 -11.48
CA ILE A 37 -2.12 5.02 -10.41
C ILE A 37 -1.55 4.73 -9.02
N ASN A 38 -1.10 3.48 -8.75
CA ASN A 38 -0.71 3.06 -7.42
C ASN A 38 0.63 3.63 -6.97
N TYR A 39 1.49 4.05 -7.92
CA TYR A 39 2.85 4.48 -7.63
C TYR A 39 3.17 5.87 -8.21
N LEU A 40 3.14 6.06 -9.53
CA LEU A 40 3.61 7.30 -10.16
C LEU A 40 2.72 8.50 -9.82
N ALA A 41 1.38 8.32 -9.74
CA ALA A 41 0.48 9.38 -9.30
C ALA A 41 0.78 9.81 -7.86
N VAL A 42 1.10 8.86 -6.97
CA VAL A 42 1.46 9.18 -5.58
C VAL A 42 2.75 10.01 -5.51
N ILE A 43 3.77 9.65 -6.30
CA ILE A 43 5.01 10.45 -6.38
C ILE A 43 4.70 11.87 -6.84
N ARG A 44 3.86 12.03 -7.88
CA ARG A 44 3.48 13.34 -8.40
C ARG A 44 2.75 14.18 -7.36
N LEU A 45 1.78 13.60 -6.67
CA LEU A 45 1.02 14.29 -5.62
C LEU A 45 1.92 14.68 -4.44
N ASN A 46 2.77 13.77 -3.97
CA ASN A 46 3.72 14.06 -2.92
C ASN A 46 4.64 15.22 -3.31
N ASN A 47 5.19 15.22 -4.54
CA ASN A 47 6.04 16.30 -5.00
C ASN A 47 5.28 17.64 -5.15
N LEU A 48 4.06 17.61 -5.65
CA LEU A 48 3.22 18.80 -5.84
C LEU A 48 2.90 19.49 -4.50
N PHE A 49 2.61 18.73 -3.46
CA PHE A 49 2.19 19.25 -2.16
C PHE A 49 3.33 19.34 -1.13
N LEU A 50 4.55 18.89 -1.47
CA LEU A 50 5.66 18.75 -0.53
C LEU A 50 5.97 20.04 0.22
N ASN A 51 6.19 21.16 -0.49
CA ASN A 51 6.54 22.43 0.12
C ASN A 51 5.42 23.00 0.98
N MET A 52 4.16 22.82 0.54
CA MET A 52 2.99 23.22 1.33
C MET A 52 2.90 22.44 2.62
N LEU A 53 3.07 21.13 2.58
CA LEU A 53 3.03 20.27 3.76
C LEU A 53 4.23 20.52 4.70
N LYS A 54 5.41 20.80 4.16
CA LYS A 54 6.60 21.16 4.95
C LYS A 54 6.45 22.48 5.71
N SER A 55 5.63 23.41 5.18
CA SER A 55 5.34 24.67 5.85
C SER A 55 4.31 24.59 6.99
N ARG A 56 3.71 23.39 7.18
CA ARG A 56 2.73 23.18 8.25
C ARG A 56 3.40 22.84 9.57
N GLU A 57 2.79 23.27 10.67
CA GLU A 57 3.24 22.90 12.02
C GLU A 57 3.15 21.38 12.22
N GLU A 58 2.08 20.75 11.73
CA GLU A 58 1.83 19.30 11.78
C GLU A 58 1.43 18.75 10.40
N GLY A 59 2.33 18.84 9.42
CA GLY A 59 2.10 18.27 8.09
C GLY A 59 2.20 16.74 8.08
N ALA A 60 1.32 16.05 7.32
CA ALA A 60 1.40 14.61 7.17
C ALA A 60 1.14 14.12 5.73
N ILE A 61 1.91 13.11 5.32
CA ILE A 61 1.64 12.29 4.13
C ILE A 61 1.29 10.87 4.60
N ILE A 62 0.20 10.32 4.10
CA ILE A 62 -0.22 8.94 4.36
C ILE A 62 -0.29 8.21 3.04
N ASN A 63 0.52 7.18 2.85
CA ASN A 63 0.52 6.34 1.65
C ASN A 63 -0.07 4.98 1.97
N THR A 64 -1.14 4.59 1.26
CA THR A 64 -1.78 3.27 1.40
C THR A 64 -1.09 2.25 0.50
N THR A 65 -0.33 1.36 1.13
CA THR A 65 0.28 0.20 0.50
C THR A 65 -0.61 -1.04 0.65
N SER A 66 -0.08 -2.22 0.97
CA SER A 66 -0.86 -3.44 1.15
C SER A 66 -0.05 -4.47 1.95
N VAL A 67 -0.74 -5.45 2.53
CA VAL A 67 -0.10 -6.70 2.99
C VAL A 67 0.67 -7.38 1.84
N LEU A 68 0.21 -7.23 0.60
CA LEU A 68 0.86 -7.76 -0.59
C LEU A 68 2.17 -7.06 -0.96
N SER A 69 2.52 -5.96 -0.28
CA SER A 69 3.88 -5.39 -0.35
C SER A 69 4.93 -6.26 0.34
N TYR A 70 4.51 -7.21 1.17
CA TYR A 70 5.41 -8.15 1.84
C TYR A 70 5.47 -9.52 1.17
N VAL A 71 4.33 -10.00 0.68
CA VAL A 71 4.22 -11.32 0.05
C VAL A 71 3.42 -11.16 -1.25
N PRO A 72 3.99 -11.52 -2.42
CA PRO A 72 3.27 -11.37 -3.68
C PRO A 72 2.08 -12.33 -3.76
N SER A 73 0.95 -11.85 -4.29
CA SER A 73 -0.17 -12.69 -4.69
C SER A 73 0.05 -13.18 -6.11
N LEU A 74 -0.20 -14.47 -6.36
CA LEU A 74 -0.17 -15.03 -7.72
C LEU A 74 -1.26 -14.42 -8.61
N LEU A 75 -2.43 -14.14 -8.04
CA LEU A 75 -3.56 -13.57 -8.76
C LEU A 75 -3.41 -12.06 -9.02
N GLU A 76 -2.56 -11.38 -8.25
CA GLU A 76 -2.38 -9.92 -8.30
C GLU A 76 -0.89 -9.57 -8.29
N ALA A 77 -0.14 -10.22 -9.18
CA ALA A 77 1.32 -10.10 -9.20
C ALA A 77 1.78 -8.67 -9.48
N THR A 78 1.21 -8.01 -10.47
CA THR A 78 1.54 -6.64 -10.88
C THR A 78 1.05 -5.60 -9.86
N TYR A 79 -0.13 -5.81 -9.26
CA TYR A 79 -0.59 -5.03 -8.11
C TYR A 79 0.37 -5.14 -6.93
N SER A 80 0.78 -6.35 -6.57
CA SER A 80 1.76 -6.58 -5.49
C SER A 80 3.07 -5.83 -5.76
N ALA A 81 3.55 -5.85 -7.01
CA ALA A 81 4.73 -5.12 -7.42
C ALA A 81 4.55 -3.60 -7.27
N SER A 82 3.42 -3.04 -7.72
CA SER A 82 3.13 -1.59 -7.60
C SER A 82 3.07 -1.13 -6.14
N LYS A 83 2.43 -1.91 -5.26
CA LYS A 83 2.35 -1.59 -3.83
C LYS A 83 3.68 -1.79 -3.10
N THR A 84 4.53 -2.72 -3.57
CA THR A 84 5.91 -2.87 -3.07
C THR A 84 6.76 -1.65 -3.46
N ALA A 85 6.66 -1.19 -4.71
CA ALA A 85 7.34 0.02 -5.16
C ALA A 85 6.97 1.23 -4.28
N LEU A 86 5.65 1.41 -4.02
CA LEU A 86 5.18 2.49 -3.14
C LEU A 86 5.69 2.34 -1.71
N ALA A 87 5.78 1.12 -1.17
CA ALA A 87 6.30 0.87 0.18
C ALA A 87 7.77 1.28 0.31
N PHE A 88 8.61 0.93 -0.69
CA PHE A 88 10.02 1.34 -0.73
C PHE A 88 10.16 2.86 -0.87
N TYR A 89 9.41 3.48 -1.77
CA TYR A 89 9.38 4.94 -1.93
C TYR A 89 8.99 5.65 -0.62
N THR A 90 7.95 5.17 0.05
CA THR A 90 7.46 5.76 1.31
C THR A 90 8.53 5.75 2.41
N LYS A 91 9.27 4.64 2.53
CA LYS A 91 10.39 4.53 3.47
C LYS A 91 11.52 5.49 3.12
N SER A 92 11.90 5.56 1.83
CA SER A 92 12.95 6.46 1.36
C SER A 92 12.56 7.93 1.57
N LEU A 93 11.33 8.32 1.25
CA LEU A 93 10.83 9.68 1.47
C LEU A 93 10.90 10.06 2.95
N ARG A 94 10.49 9.18 3.84
CA ARG A 94 10.57 9.39 5.29
C ARG A 94 12.02 9.65 5.74
N GLU A 95 12.96 8.84 5.27
CA GLU A 95 14.37 9.01 5.64
C GLU A 95 15.00 10.28 5.04
N HIS A 96 14.66 10.63 3.81
CA HIS A 96 15.14 11.90 3.24
C HIS A 96 14.64 13.11 4.04
N LEU A 97 13.38 13.14 4.46
CA LEU A 97 12.83 14.22 5.28
C LEU A 97 13.48 14.25 6.67
N ARG A 98 13.70 13.09 7.28
CA ARG A 98 14.41 12.99 8.57
C ARG A 98 15.85 13.51 8.49
N ILE A 99 16.57 13.22 7.41
CA ILE A 99 17.96 13.69 7.20
C ILE A 99 18.00 15.19 6.91
N ALA A 100 17.06 15.68 6.10
CA ALA A 100 16.96 17.10 5.78
C ALA A 100 16.71 17.96 7.03
N ALA A 101 15.93 17.44 7.99
CA ALA A 101 15.61 18.05 9.28
C ALA A 101 15.11 19.52 9.19
N ASP A 102 14.48 19.87 8.05
CA ASP A 102 14.04 21.22 7.73
C ASP A 102 12.51 21.41 7.89
N SER A 103 11.82 20.40 8.41
CA SER A 103 10.37 20.43 8.63
C SER A 103 9.91 19.35 9.61
N ASN A 104 8.69 19.53 10.15
CA ASN A 104 8.01 18.54 10.98
C ASN A 104 7.11 17.59 10.15
N LEU A 105 7.26 17.56 8.83
CA LEU A 105 6.44 16.73 7.94
C LEU A 105 6.62 15.24 8.25
N LYS A 106 5.53 14.59 8.64
CA LYS A 106 5.47 13.18 8.97
C LYS A 106 5.02 12.34 7.77
N VAL A 107 5.64 11.17 7.57
CA VAL A 107 5.27 10.25 6.46
C VAL A 107 4.88 8.90 7.03
N PHE A 108 3.62 8.53 6.82
CA PHE A 108 3.01 7.30 7.30
C PHE A 108 2.81 6.31 6.15
N GLU A 109 3.01 5.04 6.43
CA GLU A 109 2.69 3.92 5.57
C GLU A 109 1.52 3.14 6.19
N LEU A 110 0.36 3.13 5.54
CA LEU A 110 -0.78 2.31 5.93
C LEU A 110 -0.77 1.00 5.15
N LEU A 111 -0.70 -0.13 5.86
CA LEU A 111 -0.67 -1.48 5.27
C LEU A 111 -1.93 -2.25 5.70
N PRO A 112 -3.03 -2.10 4.96
CA PRO A 112 -4.24 -2.85 5.24
C PRO A 112 -4.11 -4.31 4.79
N PRO A 113 -4.87 -5.23 5.42
CA PRO A 113 -5.21 -6.53 4.85
C PRO A 113 -6.28 -6.37 3.75
N ALA A 114 -7.00 -7.42 3.40
CA ALA A 114 -8.21 -7.31 2.59
C ALA A 114 -9.27 -6.46 3.32
N VAL A 115 -9.66 -5.32 2.74
CA VAL A 115 -10.67 -4.39 3.27
C VAL A 115 -11.93 -4.46 2.43
N ASP A 116 -13.08 -4.42 3.05
CA ASP A 116 -14.37 -4.47 2.36
C ASP A 116 -14.63 -3.19 1.57
N THR A 117 -14.28 -3.23 0.29
CA THR A 117 -14.36 -2.14 -0.67
C THR A 117 -14.77 -2.69 -2.03
N GLU A 118 -15.21 -1.82 -2.92
CA GLU A 118 -15.55 -2.18 -4.31
C GLU A 118 -14.39 -2.86 -5.04
N LEU A 119 -13.15 -2.44 -4.79
CA LEU A 119 -11.93 -3.00 -5.41
C LEU A 119 -11.84 -4.52 -5.25
N ILE A 120 -12.28 -5.05 -4.12
CA ILE A 120 -12.23 -6.49 -3.82
C ILE A 120 -13.61 -7.09 -3.55
N ALA A 121 -14.69 -6.47 -4.06
CA ALA A 121 -16.05 -6.98 -3.89
C ALA A 121 -16.20 -8.42 -4.37
N HIS A 122 -15.50 -8.76 -5.46
CA HIS A 122 -15.49 -10.10 -6.08
C HIS A 122 -14.74 -11.16 -5.25
N ARG A 123 -13.96 -10.76 -4.24
CA ARG A 123 -13.20 -11.71 -3.41
C ARG A 123 -14.06 -12.27 -2.29
N GLU A 124 -14.00 -13.59 -2.15
CA GLU A 124 -14.54 -14.29 -0.99
C GLU A 124 -13.60 -14.21 0.21
N GLY A 125 -14.15 -14.41 1.41
CA GLY A 125 -13.40 -14.51 2.65
C GLY A 125 -13.59 -13.32 3.57
N LYS A 126 -12.90 -13.38 4.70
CA LYS A 126 -13.02 -12.36 5.75
C LYS A 126 -12.29 -11.08 5.35
N LYS A 127 -13.04 -9.99 5.26
CA LYS A 127 -12.54 -8.64 5.00
C LYS A 127 -12.62 -7.79 6.27
N MET A 128 -11.72 -6.82 6.39
CA MET A 128 -11.79 -5.80 7.44
C MET A 128 -12.79 -4.73 7.03
N SER A 129 -13.62 -4.24 7.94
CA SER A 129 -14.49 -3.10 7.62
C SER A 129 -13.70 -1.80 7.46
N THR A 130 -14.21 -0.89 6.65
CA THR A 130 -13.62 0.44 6.44
C THR A 130 -13.59 1.25 7.73
N GLU A 131 -14.61 1.16 8.59
CA GLU A 131 -14.65 1.83 9.88
C GLU A 131 -13.50 1.39 10.78
N LYS A 132 -13.25 0.07 10.86
CA LYS A 132 -12.15 -0.48 11.66
C LYS A 132 -10.78 -0.04 11.13
N LEU A 133 -10.63 0.05 9.81
CA LEU A 133 -9.42 0.56 9.18
C LEU A 133 -9.17 2.01 9.58
N ILE A 134 -10.19 2.87 9.47
CA ILE A 134 -10.08 4.31 9.76
C ILE A 134 -9.84 4.54 11.26
N GLN A 135 -10.54 3.85 12.14
CA GLN A 135 -10.30 3.93 13.59
C GLN A 135 -8.84 3.57 13.95
N GLY A 136 -8.33 2.48 13.34
CA GLY A 136 -6.95 2.07 13.54
C GLY A 136 -5.93 3.06 12.96
N LEU A 137 -6.22 3.66 11.81
CA LEU A 137 -5.39 4.72 11.22
C LEU A 137 -5.32 5.93 12.16
N ILE A 138 -6.46 6.45 12.62
CA ILE A 138 -6.50 7.62 13.53
C ILE A 138 -5.70 7.33 14.81
N ALA A 139 -5.92 6.17 15.42
CA ALA A 139 -5.20 5.78 16.64
C ALA A 139 -3.68 5.66 16.43
N ALA A 140 -3.25 5.25 15.24
CA ALA A 140 -1.83 5.15 14.89
C ALA A 140 -1.21 6.52 14.61
N LEU A 141 -1.93 7.43 13.95
CA LEU A 141 -1.50 8.81 13.72
C LEU A 141 -1.27 9.54 15.05
N GLN A 142 -2.19 9.41 16.00
CA GLN A 142 -2.08 10.02 17.34
C GLN A 142 -0.86 9.53 18.14
N LYS A 143 -0.30 8.36 17.78
CA LYS A 143 0.86 7.74 18.45
C LYS A 143 2.15 7.85 17.64
N ASP A 144 2.15 8.59 16.53
CA ASP A 144 3.25 8.65 15.59
C ASP A 144 3.76 7.27 15.13
N GLN A 145 2.83 6.34 14.93
CA GLN A 145 3.16 5.01 14.43
C GLN A 145 3.35 5.04 12.91
N TYR A 146 4.55 5.34 12.45
CA TYR A 146 4.86 5.58 11.03
C TYR A 146 4.62 4.40 10.07
N THR A 147 4.63 3.15 10.56
CA THR A 147 4.31 1.96 9.77
C THR A 147 3.13 1.24 10.41
N ILE A 148 1.96 1.42 9.81
CA ILE A 148 0.65 1.04 10.35
C ILE A 148 0.22 -0.29 9.74
N ARG A 149 0.51 -1.40 10.41
CA ARG A 149 0.14 -2.75 9.99
C ARG A 149 -1.21 -3.14 10.57
N MET A 150 -2.26 -3.10 9.75
CA MET A 150 -3.61 -3.39 10.20
C MET A 150 -3.91 -4.89 10.21
N GLY A 151 -4.72 -5.32 11.17
CA GLY A 151 -5.19 -6.70 11.29
C GLY A 151 -4.03 -7.73 11.32
N TYR A 152 -4.06 -8.70 10.42
CA TYR A 152 -3.06 -9.76 10.34
C TYR A 152 -1.78 -9.37 9.58
N THR A 153 -1.70 -8.15 9.04
CA THR A 153 -0.55 -7.70 8.24
C THR A 153 0.77 -7.73 9.03
N GLY A 154 0.70 -7.44 10.34
CA GLY A 154 1.87 -7.55 11.22
C GLY A 154 2.38 -8.99 11.33
N ALA A 155 1.47 -9.94 11.50
CA ALA A 155 1.83 -11.37 11.56
C ALA A 155 2.43 -11.85 10.22
N VAL A 156 1.84 -11.46 9.09
CA VAL A 156 2.37 -11.78 7.75
C VAL A 156 3.78 -11.20 7.55
N TYR A 157 4.03 -9.98 8.03
CA TYR A 157 5.36 -9.38 7.95
C TYR A 157 6.43 -10.23 8.64
N TYR A 158 6.21 -10.61 9.90
CA TYR A 158 7.17 -11.43 10.64
C TYR A 158 7.28 -12.84 10.08
N LEU A 159 6.16 -13.43 9.68
CA LEU A 159 6.14 -14.76 9.07
C LEU A 159 6.94 -14.78 7.76
N ASN A 160 6.77 -13.78 6.90
CA ASN A 160 7.52 -13.69 5.65
C ASN A 160 9.03 -13.51 5.89
N ARG A 161 9.38 -12.82 6.96
CA ARG A 161 10.80 -12.58 7.29
C ARG A 161 11.51 -13.83 7.82
N LEU A 162 10.80 -14.68 8.54
CA LEU A 162 11.36 -15.88 9.17
C LEU A 162 11.10 -17.15 8.34
N PHE A 163 9.93 -17.25 7.71
CA PHE A 163 9.44 -18.43 6.99
C PHE A 163 8.77 -18.05 5.68
N PRO A 164 9.53 -17.52 4.67
CA PRO A 164 8.95 -16.94 3.45
C PRO A 164 8.08 -17.93 2.65
N LYS A 165 8.47 -19.20 2.58
CA LYS A 165 7.67 -20.24 1.90
C LYS A 165 6.31 -20.46 2.55
N LEU A 166 6.25 -20.40 3.88
CA LEU A 166 4.99 -20.54 4.60
C LEU A 166 4.09 -19.31 4.39
N ALA A 167 4.65 -18.12 4.49
CA ALA A 167 3.93 -16.89 4.21
C ALA A 167 3.36 -16.86 2.78
N PHE A 168 4.16 -17.27 1.81
CA PHE A 168 3.73 -17.39 0.42
C PHE A 168 2.55 -18.36 0.26
N GLY A 169 2.61 -19.54 0.86
CA GLY A 169 1.53 -20.53 0.82
C GLY A 169 0.24 -20.06 1.51
N LEU A 170 0.33 -19.23 2.55
CA LEU A 170 -0.86 -18.65 3.20
C LEU A 170 -1.54 -17.58 2.34
N VAL A 171 -0.76 -16.76 1.64
CA VAL A 171 -1.30 -15.74 0.73
C VAL A 171 -1.84 -16.38 -0.56
N ASN A 172 -1.21 -17.48 -1.01
CA ASN A 172 -1.53 -18.19 -2.25
C ASN A 172 -1.98 -19.64 -1.97
N PRO A 173 -3.17 -19.87 -1.41
CA PRO A 173 -3.66 -21.22 -1.18
C PRO A 173 -3.85 -21.97 -2.52
N LYS A 174 -3.67 -23.30 -2.53
CA LYS A 174 -3.74 -24.14 -3.76
C LYS A 174 -4.99 -23.94 -4.62
N LYS A 175 -6.12 -23.55 -4.02
CA LYS A 175 -7.33 -23.19 -4.78
C LYS A 175 -7.15 -21.94 -5.66
N SER A 176 -6.20 -21.07 -5.36
CA SER A 176 -5.87 -19.90 -6.18
C SER A 176 -5.23 -20.29 -7.51
N GLU A 177 -4.55 -21.45 -7.58
CA GLU A 177 -3.93 -21.97 -8.80
C GLU A 177 -4.97 -22.31 -9.89
N LYS A 178 -6.23 -22.57 -9.49
CA LYS A 178 -7.33 -22.85 -10.44
C LYS A 178 -7.83 -21.60 -11.18
N HIS A 179 -7.41 -20.41 -10.76
CA HIS A 179 -7.81 -19.14 -11.36
C HIS A 179 -6.67 -18.51 -12.19
N LEU A 180 -5.54 -19.21 -12.33
CA LEU A 180 -4.46 -18.91 -13.25
C LEU A 180 -4.66 -19.69 -14.56
#